data_cc036a8290afadd4e893880c684d3bbe
#
_entry.id   cc036a8290afadd4e893880c684d3bbe
#
_cell.length_a   1.000
_cell.length_b   1.000
_cell.length_c   1.000
_cell.angle_alpha   90.00
_cell.angle_beta   90.00
_cell.angle_gamma   90.00
#
_symmetry.space_group_name_H-M   'P 1'
#
loop_
_entity.id
_entity.type
_entity.pdbx_description
1 polymer ?
#
loop_
_entity_poly.entity_id
_entity_poly.type
_entity_poly.pdbx_seq_one_letter_code
_entity_poly.pdbx_strand_id
1 'polypeptide(L)'
;SPNLQNIPARGSLARDVRNCFVAENQNMLISLDYSQIELRLLAHFSADPALVGAFKADEDIHARTAISIFGDSEPSHRAVAKSINFGLIYGMGSSRLAKNLGISTKEAKEYIERYFASFSTIKSYLASIKTHSREHGRIFTLLGRQRVFDFSSAGAREQALYEREAVNSVFQGSA
;
A
#
# COMPACT_ATOMS: atom_id res chain seq x y z
N SER A 1 9.38 -23.35 -11.96
CA SER A 1 8.97 -22.47 -13.06
C SER A 1 9.29 -21.04 -12.69
N PRO A 2 9.69 -20.19 -13.64
CA PRO A 2 9.97 -18.79 -13.36
C PRO A 2 8.69 -18.07 -12.90
N ASN A 3 8.82 -17.19 -11.91
CA ASN A 3 7.71 -16.36 -11.48
C ASN A 3 7.53 -15.18 -12.46
N LEU A 4 6.51 -15.25 -13.30
CA LEU A 4 6.23 -14.24 -14.33
C LEU A 4 5.88 -12.85 -13.73
N GLN A 5 5.45 -12.80 -12.47
CA GLN A 5 5.23 -11.53 -11.77
C GLN A 5 6.52 -10.75 -11.52
N ASN A 6 7.67 -11.42 -11.57
CA ASN A 6 8.98 -10.80 -11.37
C ASN A 6 9.62 -10.28 -12.68
N ILE A 7 8.90 -10.29 -13.79
CA ILE A 7 9.38 -9.67 -15.03
C ILE A 7 9.59 -8.17 -14.75
N PRO A 8 10.80 -7.64 -14.97
CA PRO A 8 11.11 -6.28 -14.62
C PRO A 8 10.23 -5.29 -15.39
N ALA A 9 9.68 -4.30 -14.67
CA ALA A 9 8.87 -3.22 -15.25
C ALA A 9 9.68 -1.93 -15.48
N ARG A 10 10.86 -1.82 -14.86
CA ARG A 10 11.72 -0.62 -14.90
C ARG A 10 13.17 -1.01 -15.14
N GLY A 11 13.94 -0.07 -15.71
CA GLY A 11 15.34 -0.28 -16.08
C GLY A 11 15.51 -0.46 -17.58
N SER A 12 16.75 -0.32 -18.06
CA SER A 12 17.09 -0.35 -19.49
C SER A 12 16.68 -1.66 -20.18
N LEU A 13 16.92 -2.79 -19.52
CA LEU A 13 16.60 -4.13 -20.08
C LEU A 13 15.11 -4.51 -19.88
N ALA A 14 14.35 -3.79 -19.07
CA ALA A 14 12.95 -4.16 -18.79
C ALA A 14 12.08 -4.11 -20.05
N ARG A 15 12.32 -3.14 -20.92
CA ARG A 15 11.60 -3.01 -22.19
C ARG A 15 11.92 -4.16 -23.12
N ASP A 16 13.18 -4.52 -23.25
CA ASP A 16 13.63 -5.59 -24.15
C ASP A 16 13.08 -6.94 -23.72
N VAL A 17 13.14 -7.24 -22.42
CA VAL A 17 12.54 -8.46 -21.86
C VAL A 17 11.03 -8.50 -22.12
N ARG A 18 10.31 -7.38 -21.93
CA ARG A 18 8.86 -7.33 -22.19
C ARG A 18 8.52 -7.48 -23.66
N ASN A 19 9.33 -6.93 -24.56
CA ASN A 19 9.14 -7.04 -26.01
C ASN A 19 9.32 -8.48 -26.52
N CYS A 20 9.94 -9.38 -25.75
CA CYS A 20 10.02 -10.79 -26.08
C CYS A 20 8.68 -11.54 -25.90
N PHE A 21 7.73 -10.95 -25.16
CA PHE A 21 6.40 -11.51 -25.01
C PHE A 21 5.52 -10.98 -26.14
N VAL A 22 5.24 -11.84 -27.10
CA VAL A 22 4.42 -11.53 -28.29
C VAL A 22 3.20 -12.42 -28.33
N ALA A 23 2.10 -11.92 -28.85
CA ALA A 23 0.94 -12.74 -29.13
C ALA A 23 1.18 -13.61 -30.37
N GLU A 24 0.50 -14.75 -30.44
CA GLU A 24 0.44 -15.54 -31.65
C GLU A 24 -0.20 -14.75 -32.82
N ASN A 25 0.08 -15.15 -34.05
CA ASN A 25 -0.48 -14.47 -35.23
C ASN A 25 -2.00 -14.34 -35.12
N GLN A 26 -2.52 -13.15 -35.45
CA GLN A 26 -3.92 -12.76 -35.36
C GLN A 26 -4.48 -12.60 -33.92
N ASN A 27 -3.65 -12.79 -32.90
CA ASN A 27 -3.99 -12.54 -31.50
C ASN A 27 -3.35 -11.25 -30.98
N MET A 28 -3.85 -10.76 -29.84
CA MET A 28 -3.27 -9.62 -29.12
C MET A 28 -3.11 -9.94 -27.65
N LEU A 29 -2.09 -9.36 -27.00
CA LEU A 29 -1.97 -9.37 -25.56
C LEU A 29 -2.82 -8.24 -24.98
N ILE A 30 -3.70 -8.57 -24.06
CA ILE A 30 -4.52 -7.62 -23.33
C ILE A 30 -4.03 -7.57 -21.88
N SER A 31 -3.69 -6.38 -21.41
CA SER A 31 -3.36 -6.13 -20.00
C SER A 31 -4.48 -5.32 -19.36
N LEU A 32 -5.06 -5.84 -18.30
CA LEU A 32 -6.09 -5.18 -17.50
C LEU A 32 -5.55 -5.00 -16.08
N ASP A 33 -5.68 -3.81 -15.52
CA ASP A 33 -5.28 -3.50 -14.16
C ASP A 33 -6.33 -2.64 -13.48
N TYR A 34 -6.61 -2.93 -12.22
CA TYR A 34 -7.51 -2.11 -11.41
C TYR A 34 -6.81 -0.82 -10.97
N SER A 35 -7.43 0.32 -11.24
CA SER A 35 -6.90 1.59 -10.76
C SER A 35 -6.95 1.67 -9.24
N GLN A 36 -5.76 1.71 -8.61
CA GLN A 36 -5.57 1.97 -7.18
C GLN A 36 -6.37 1.03 -6.27
N ILE A 37 -6.51 -0.25 -6.62
CA ILE A 37 -7.41 -1.18 -5.93
C ILE A 37 -7.14 -1.26 -4.42
N GLU A 38 -5.89 -1.24 -3.99
CA GLU A 38 -5.55 -1.33 -2.58
C GLU A 38 -5.97 -0.08 -1.78
N LEU A 39 -5.88 1.11 -2.38
CA LEU A 39 -6.39 2.35 -1.76
C LEU A 39 -7.92 2.38 -1.72
N ARG A 40 -8.59 1.80 -2.73
CA ARG A 40 -10.05 1.62 -2.72
C ARG A 40 -10.48 0.64 -1.63
N LEU A 41 -9.74 -0.45 -1.44
CA LEU A 41 -9.96 -1.38 -0.33
C LEU A 41 -9.70 -0.71 1.03
N LEU A 42 -8.65 0.12 1.14
CA LEU A 42 -8.40 0.90 2.35
C LEU A 42 -9.57 1.84 2.66
N ALA A 43 -10.09 2.55 1.65
CA ALA A 43 -11.27 3.40 1.81
C ALA A 43 -12.50 2.61 2.26
N HIS A 44 -12.73 1.45 1.65
CA HIS A 44 -13.85 0.57 1.98
C HIS A 44 -13.77 0.06 3.42
N PHE A 45 -12.64 -0.50 3.81
CA PHE A 45 -12.47 -1.11 5.14
C PHE A 45 -12.37 -0.08 6.27
N SER A 46 -11.66 1.02 6.07
CA SER A 46 -11.49 2.06 7.10
C SER A 46 -12.71 2.96 7.22
N ALA A 47 -13.56 2.99 6.17
CA ALA A 47 -14.66 3.92 6.02
C ALA A 47 -14.23 5.39 6.23
N ASP A 48 -12.97 5.72 5.91
CA ASP A 48 -12.45 7.09 6.08
C ASP A 48 -13.22 8.06 5.19
N PRO A 49 -13.91 9.05 5.76
CA PRO A 49 -14.81 9.90 5.00
C PRO A 49 -14.08 10.74 3.95
N ALA A 50 -12.84 11.16 4.22
CA ALA A 50 -12.05 11.95 3.28
C ALA A 50 -11.59 11.10 2.10
N LEU A 51 -11.17 9.86 2.36
CA LEU A 51 -10.72 8.93 1.31
C LEU A 51 -11.91 8.42 0.48
N VAL A 52 -13.02 8.06 1.13
CA VAL A 52 -14.25 7.64 0.44
C VAL A 52 -14.81 8.78 -0.41
N GLY A 53 -14.84 10.01 0.12
CA GLY A 53 -15.31 11.20 -0.61
C GLY A 53 -14.47 11.45 -1.86
N ALA A 54 -13.15 11.36 -1.75
CA ALA A 54 -12.23 11.56 -2.86
C ALA A 54 -12.45 10.51 -3.99
N PHE A 55 -12.62 9.24 -3.64
CA PHE A 55 -12.93 8.22 -4.64
C PHE A 55 -14.29 8.40 -5.30
N LYS A 56 -15.32 8.86 -4.56
CA LYS A 56 -16.64 9.16 -5.12
C LYS A 56 -16.62 10.36 -6.07
N ALA A 57 -15.73 11.32 -5.83
CA ALA A 57 -15.53 12.50 -6.66
C ALA A 57 -14.55 12.26 -7.82
N ASP A 58 -14.02 11.03 -7.97
CA ASP A 58 -12.99 10.66 -8.96
C ASP A 58 -11.73 11.54 -8.88
N GLU A 59 -11.37 11.95 -7.64
CA GLU A 59 -10.18 12.75 -7.39
C GLU A 59 -8.90 11.89 -7.46
N ASP A 60 -7.79 12.50 -7.85
CA ASP A 60 -6.47 11.90 -7.72
C ASP A 60 -6.02 11.84 -6.25
N ILE A 61 -6.09 10.66 -5.64
CA ILE A 61 -5.75 10.44 -4.23
C ILE A 61 -4.30 10.85 -3.91
N HIS A 62 -3.37 10.67 -4.85
CA HIS A 62 -1.98 11.06 -4.63
C HIS A 62 -1.82 12.57 -4.65
N ALA A 63 -2.54 13.27 -5.53
CA ALA A 63 -2.58 14.73 -5.55
C ALA A 63 -3.23 15.28 -4.27
N ARG A 64 -4.37 14.71 -3.85
CA ARG A 64 -5.03 15.09 -2.59
C ARG A 64 -4.11 14.90 -1.38
N THR A 65 -3.41 13.77 -1.31
CA THR A 65 -2.43 13.51 -0.24
C THR A 65 -1.28 14.51 -0.29
N ALA A 66 -0.77 14.86 -1.48
CA ALA A 66 0.27 15.86 -1.64
C ALA A 66 -0.17 17.23 -1.11
N ILE A 67 -1.37 17.69 -1.47
CA ILE A 67 -1.95 18.94 -0.96
C ILE A 67 -2.04 18.91 0.57
N SER A 68 -2.47 17.79 1.15
CA SER A 68 -2.59 17.66 2.61
C SER A 68 -1.24 17.71 3.34
N ILE A 69 -0.18 17.21 2.74
CA ILE A 69 1.15 17.14 3.37
C ILE A 69 1.99 18.37 3.06
N PHE A 70 1.97 18.85 1.82
CA PHE A 70 2.86 19.90 1.31
C PHE A 70 2.16 21.22 1.01
N GLY A 71 0.83 21.24 0.87
CA GLY A 71 0.03 22.39 0.49
C GLY A 71 -0.19 22.54 -1.02
N ASP A 72 0.44 21.70 -1.83
CA ASP A 72 0.31 21.67 -3.29
C ASP A 72 0.35 20.25 -3.85
N SER A 73 0.18 20.10 -5.17
CA SER A 73 0.22 18.81 -5.85
C SER A 73 1.21 18.80 -7.01
N GLU A 74 2.33 19.49 -6.86
CA GLU A 74 3.40 19.45 -7.84
C GLU A 74 3.85 18.01 -8.13
N PRO A 75 4.35 17.69 -9.33
CA PRO A 75 4.72 16.32 -9.72
C PRO A 75 5.68 15.64 -8.75
N SER A 76 6.62 16.38 -8.15
CA SER A 76 7.55 15.92 -7.12
C SER A 76 6.83 15.52 -5.84
N HIS A 77 5.96 16.39 -5.32
CA HIS A 77 5.16 16.15 -4.11
C HIS A 77 4.15 15.03 -4.31
N ARG A 78 3.51 14.97 -5.49
CA ARG A 78 2.63 13.86 -5.85
C ARG A 78 3.36 12.51 -5.88
N ALA A 79 4.60 12.46 -6.36
CA ALA A 79 5.41 11.24 -6.34
C ALA A 79 5.77 10.80 -4.90
N VAL A 80 6.09 11.76 -4.03
CA VAL A 80 6.32 11.51 -2.59
C VAL A 80 5.03 11.02 -1.93
N ALA A 81 3.90 11.69 -2.17
CA ALA A 81 2.59 11.29 -1.64
C ALA A 81 2.19 9.87 -2.09
N LYS A 82 2.49 9.49 -3.33
CA LYS A 82 2.31 8.12 -3.82
C LYS A 82 3.12 7.12 -2.98
N SER A 83 4.38 7.43 -2.69
CA SER A 83 5.24 6.58 -1.86
C SER A 83 4.74 6.48 -0.42
N ILE A 84 4.17 7.55 0.13
CA ILE A 84 3.55 7.57 1.47
C ILE A 84 2.28 6.71 1.47
N ASN A 85 1.36 6.92 0.54
CA ASN A 85 0.10 6.18 0.44
C ASN A 85 0.33 4.66 0.42
N PHE A 86 1.20 4.19 -0.47
CA PHE A 86 1.51 2.75 -0.53
C PHE A 86 2.36 2.29 0.66
N GLY A 87 3.34 3.10 1.06
CA GLY A 87 4.21 2.74 2.17
C GLY A 87 3.46 2.48 3.47
N LEU A 88 2.48 3.32 3.80
CA LEU A 88 1.71 3.20 5.03
C LEU A 88 0.76 1.99 5.02
N ILE A 89 0.14 1.68 3.87
CA ILE A 89 -0.67 0.46 3.70
C ILE A 89 0.19 -0.79 3.98
N TYR A 90 1.46 -0.77 3.56
CA TYR A 90 2.39 -1.88 3.79
C TYR A 90 3.12 -1.81 5.13
N GLY A 91 2.67 -0.96 6.06
CA GLY A 91 3.25 -0.84 7.41
C GLY A 91 4.64 -0.23 7.44
N MET A 92 4.96 0.62 6.47
CA MET A 92 6.24 1.34 6.45
C MET A 92 6.31 2.35 7.59
N GLY A 93 7.36 2.25 8.41
CA GLY A 93 7.66 3.24 9.44
C GLY A 93 8.50 4.41 8.91
N SER A 94 8.64 5.46 9.74
CA SER A 94 9.35 6.70 9.40
C SER A 94 10.80 6.49 8.96
N SER A 95 11.54 5.57 9.57
CA SER A 95 12.93 5.30 9.18
C SER A 95 13.06 4.75 7.76
N ARG A 96 12.14 3.87 7.34
CA ARG A 96 12.15 3.34 5.97
C ARG A 96 11.66 4.36 4.97
N LEU A 97 10.64 5.14 5.34
CA LEU A 97 10.16 6.25 4.51
C LEU A 97 11.26 7.29 4.29
N ALA A 98 11.98 7.69 5.35
CA ALA A 98 13.11 8.61 5.27
C ALA A 98 14.19 8.12 4.30
N LYS A 99 14.57 6.84 4.40
CA LYS A 99 15.55 6.23 3.49
C LYS A 99 15.07 6.22 2.03
N ASN A 100 13.81 5.93 1.80
CA ASN A 100 13.25 5.87 0.45
C ASN A 100 13.16 7.25 -0.22
N LEU A 101 12.91 8.29 0.57
CA LEU A 101 12.76 9.65 0.09
C LEU A 101 14.05 10.48 0.15
N GLY A 102 15.09 9.99 0.81
CA GLY A 102 16.34 10.74 1.00
C GLY A 102 16.20 11.93 1.97
N ILE A 103 15.26 11.86 2.94
CA ILE A 103 14.97 12.90 3.93
C ILE A 103 15.33 12.44 5.34
N SER A 104 15.26 13.34 6.31
CA SER A 104 15.46 13.00 7.72
C SER A 104 14.30 12.15 8.27
N THR A 105 14.59 11.34 9.28
CA THR A 105 13.54 10.56 9.98
C THR A 105 12.51 11.46 10.67
N LYS A 106 12.91 12.67 11.08
CA LYS A 106 12.02 13.66 11.66
C LYS A 106 11.00 14.16 10.63
N GLU A 107 11.44 14.57 9.46
CA GLU A 107 10.56 14.98 8.36
C GLU A 107 9.62 13.84 7.93
N ALA A 108 10.15 12.64 7.79
CA ALA A 108 9.32 11.46 7.47
C ALA A 108 8.23 11.22 8.52
N LYS A 109 8.52 11.44 9.81
CA LYS A 109 7.55 11.33 10.88
C LYS A 109 6.48 12.42 10.77
N GLU A 110 6.86 13.66 10.50
CA GLU A 110 5.93 14.78 10.27
C GLU A 110 4.99 14.52 9.08
N TYR A 111 5.50 13.95 7.98
CA TYR A 111 4.66 13.58 6.84
C TYR A 111 3.64 12.50 7.19
N ILE A 112 4.06 11.49 7.95
CA ILE A 112 3.15 10.43 8.43
C ILE A 112 2.07 11.01 9.36
N GLU A 113 2.43 11.93 10.24
CA GLU A 113 1.48 12.59 11.16
C GLU A 113 0.46 13.44 10.37
N ARG A 114 0.89 14.23 9.39
CA ARG A 114 0.00 15.00 8.51
C ARG A 114 -0.93 14.08 7.70
N TYR A 115 -0.40 12.99 7.19
CA TYR A 115 -1.22 11.98 6.51
C TYR A 115 -2.36 11.46 7.39
N PHE A 116 -2.05 11.02 8.60
CA PHE A 116 -3.07 10.51 9.52
C PHE A 116 -3.97 11.59 10.11
N ALA A 117 -3.55 12.84 10.11
CA ALA A 117 -4.44 13.96 10.43
C ALA A 117 -5.50 14.18 9.33
N SER A 118 -5.13 13.99 8.07
CA SER A 118 -6.04 14.13 6.92
C SER A 118 -6.96 12.94 6.73
N PHE A 119 -6.49 11.73 7.10
CA PHE A 119 -7.22 10.47 6.99
C PHE A 119 -7.33 9.82 8.38
N SER A 120 -8.21 10.38 9.20
CA SER A 120 -8.22 10.15 10.65
C SER A 120 -8.57 8.72 11.07
N THR A 121 -9.40 8.02 10.28
CA THR A 121 -9.84 6.64 10.63
C THR A 121 -8.86 5.58 10.17
N ILE A 122 -7.97 5.88 9.22
CA ILE A 122 -7.02 4.91 8.69
C ILE A 122 -6.08 4.41 9.78
N LYS A 123 -5.56 5.31 10.62
CA LYS A 123 -4.62 4.94 11.70
C LYS A 123 -5.23 3.94 12.67
N SER A 124 -6.44 4.20 13.12
CA SER A 124 -7.17 3.32 14.05
C SER A 124 -7.51 1.98 13.40
N TYR A 125 -7.91 1.98 12.14
CA TYR A 125 -8.19 0.77 11.39
C TYR A 125 -6.93 -0.10 11.21
N LEU A 126 -5.79 0.47 10.81
CA LEU A 126 -4.54 -0.27 10.71
C LEU A 126 -4.08 -0.83 12.05
N ALA A 127 -4.30 -0.09 13.14
CA ALA A 127 -4.02 -0.57 14.50
C ALA A 127 -4.95 -1.74 14.88
N SER A 128 -6.24 -1.68 14.54
CA SER A 128 -7.19 -2.76 14.83
C SER A 128 -6.85 -4.07 14.14
N ILE A 129 -6.34 -4.05 12.89
CA ILE A 129 -5.86 -5.25 12.20
C ILE A 129 -4.72 -5.91 12.99
N LYS A 130 -3.75 -5.11 13.45
CA LYS A 130 -2.60 -5.61 14.24
C LYS A 130 -3.04 -6.22 15.55
N THR A 131 -3.90 -5.52 16.29
CA THR A 131 -4.48 -6.02 17.55
C THR A 131 -5.23 -7.32 17.32
N HIS A 132 -6.14 -7.36 16.34
CA HIS A 132 -6.90 -8.56 16.00
C HIS A 132 -5.98 -9.73 15.63
N SER A 133 -4.93 -9.49 14.83
CA SER A 133 -4.00 -10.55 14.45
C SER A 133 -3.24 -11.13 15.65
N ARG A 134 -2.86 -10.31 16.63
CA ARG A 134 -2.20 -10.77 17.87
C ARG A 134 -3.15 -11.57 18.76
N GLU A 135 -4.37 -11.09 18.95
CA GLU A 135 -5.36 -11.71 19.85
C GLU A 135 -5.89 -13.03 19.32
N HIS A 136 -6.08 -13.14 18.01
CA HIS A 136 -6.72 -14.29 17.38
C HIS A 136 -5.77 -15.18 16.57
N GLY A 137 -4.50 -14.79 16.40
CA GLY A 137 -3.53 -15.52 15.59
C GLY A 137 -3.90 -15.62 14.12
N ARG A 138 -4.83 -14.82 13.64
CA ARG A 138 -5.33 -14.89 12.24
C ARG A 138 -5.99 -13.60 11.80
N ILE A 139 -6.07 -13.43 10.48
CA ILE A 139 -6.87 -12.39 9.80
C ILE A 139 -7.60 -13.00 8.59
N PHE A 140 -8.56 -12.23 8.06
CA PHE A 140 -9.33 -12.61 6.89
C PHE A 140 -9.24 -11.54 5.80
N THR A 141 -9.27 -11.99 4.55
CA THR A 141 -9.46 -11.11 3.39
C THR A 141 -10.94 -10.80 3.19
N LEU A 142 -11.26 -9.88 2.28
CA LEU A 142 -12.64 -9.51 1.93
C LEU A 142 -13.53 -10.73 1.60
N LEU A 143 -12.98 -11.71 0.89
CA LEU A 143 -13.71 -12.93 0.48
C LEU A 143 -13.52 -14.10 1.43
N GLY A 144 -13.06 -13.86 2.67
CA GLY A 144 -12.97 -14.86 3.72
C GLY A 144 -11.74 -15.78 3.67
N ARG A 145 -10.74 -15.52 2.82
CA ARG A 145 -9.48 -16.25 2.88
C ARG A 145 -8.79 -15.96 4.20
N GLN A 146 -8.46 -17.01 4.94
CA GLN A 146 -7.77 -16.92 6.22
C GLN A 146 -6.25 -16.93 6.05
N ARG A 147 -5.55 -16.12 6.83
CA ARG A 147 -4.11 -16.22 7.08
C ARG A 147 -3.85 -16.35 8.58
N VAL A 148 -3.01 -17.33 8.94
CA VAL A 148 -2.68 -17.66 10.34
C VAL A 148 -1.27 -17.17 10.66
N PHE A 149 -1.08 -16.73 11.92
CA PHE A 149 0.18 -16.28 12.49
C PHE A 149 0.39 -16.92 13.86
N ASP A 150 1.56 -17.45 14.14
CA ASP A 150 1.91 -17.97 15.47
C ASP A 150 2.70 -16.91 16.27
N PHE A 151 1.97 -16.07 16.98
CA PHE A 151 2.59 -15.07 17.86
C PHE A 151 3.13 -15.65 19.17
N SER A 152 2.75 -16.87 19.54
CA SER A 152 3.10 -17.48 20.84
C SER A 152 4.59 -17.80 20.94
N SER A 153 5.21 -18.22 19.85
CA SER A 153 6.62 -18.56 19.76
C SER A 153 7.50 -17.44 19.23
N ALA A 154 6.87 -16.34 18.73
CA ALA A 154 7.56 -15.29 17.99
C ALA A 154 8.27 -14.28 18.91
N GLY A 155 9.55 -14.01 18.62
CA GLY A 155 10.27 -12.89 19.22
C GLY A 155 9.77 -11.53 18.72
N ALA A 156 10.16 -10.43 19.40
CA ALA A 156 9.68 -9.07 19.09
C ALA A 156 9.84 -8.65 17.60
N ARG A 157 10.93 -9.04 16.97
CA ARG A 157 11.19 -8.75 15.55
C ARG A 157 10.21 -9.50 14.63
N GLU A 158 9.92 -10.74 14.96
CA GLU A 158 9.03 -11.61 14.22
C GLU A 158 7.56 -11.18 14.41
N GLN A 159 7.17 -10.82 15.63
CA GLN A 159 5.85 -10.24 15.89
C GLN A 159 5.62 -8.97 15.07
N ALA A 160 6.60 -8.07 14.98
CA ALA A 160 6.52 -6.89 14.14
C ALA A 160 6.45 -7.22 12.63
N LEU A 161 7.05 -8.34 12.21
CA LEU A 161 6.90 -8.85 10.83
C LEU A 161 5.48 -9.35 10.60
N TYR A 162 4.95 -10.20 11.47
CA TYR A 162 3.58 -10.74 11.38
C TYR A 162 2.52 -9.64 11.36
N GLU A 163 2.68 -8.58 12.16
CA GLU A 163 1.77 -7.42 12.10
C GLU A 163 1.75 -6.73 10.74
N ARG A 164 2.94 -6.54 10.12
CA ARG A 164 3.01 -5.98 8.77
C ARG A 164 2.40 -6.92 7.75
N GLU A 165 2.65 -8.21 7.87
CA GLU A 165 2.09 -9.23 6.99
C GLU A 165 0.58 -9.35 7.15
N ALA A 166 0.05 -9.19 8.36
CA ALA A 166 -1.37 -9.16 8.62
C ALA A 166 -2.05 -8.00 7.88
N VAL A 167 -1.51 -6.79 8.02
CA VAL A 167 -2.00 -5.61 7.29
C VAL A 167 -1.94 -5.85 5.78
N ASN A 168 -0.79 -6.28 5.25
CA ASN A 168 -0.62 -6.54 3.83
C ASN A 168 -1.63 -7.58 3.31
N SER A 169 -1.87 -8.65 4.09
CA SER A 169 -2.76 -9.73 3.68
C SER A 169 -4.23 -9.30 3.61
N VAL A 170 -4.65 -8.33 4.43
CA VAL A 170 -6.00 -7.76 4.31
C VAL A 170 -6.17 -7.06 2.97
N PHE A 171 -5.20 -6.25 2.54
CA PHE A 171 -5.33 -5.46 1.30
C PHE A 171 -4.94 -6.27 0.06
N GLN A 172 -3.72 -6.78 -0.03
CA GLN A 172 -3.26 -7.54 -1.19
C GLN A 172 -4.00 -8.86 -1.39
N GLY A 173 -4.41 -9.51 -0.29
CA GLY A 173 -5.20 -10.74 -0.37
C GLY A 173 -6.66 -10.52 -0.76
N SER A 174 -7.14 -9.27 -0.70
CA SER A 174 -8.50 -8.87 -1.09
C SER A 174 -8.54 -8.26 -2.50
N ALA A 175 -7.42 -7.76 -3.00
CA ALA A 175 -7.24 -7.28 -4.37
C ALA A 175 -7.07 -8.47 -5.34
#